data_39bcab9d6b5e377fca1f7755511cc3c5
#
_entry.id   39bcab9d6b5e377fca1f7755511cc3c5
#
_cell.length_a   1.000
_cell.length_b   1.000
_cell.length_c   1.000
_cell.angle_alpha   90.00
_cell.angle_beta   90.00
_cell.angle_gamma   90.00
#
_symmetry.space_group_name_H-M   'P 1'
#
loop_
_entity.id
_entity.type
_entity.pdbx_description
1 polymer ?
#
loop_
_entity_poly.entity_id
_entity_poly.type
_entity_poly.pdbx_seq_one_letter_code
_entity_poly.pdbx_strand_id
1 'polypeptide(L)'
;DYSVAIKGNKIVAICSQIDAQSAINATEFLHLPNHALILGLINAHGHCAMALMRGIADDVPLTQWLEESIWPLEAKYVSEGFVQAGANLAIAEMIRSGTTCFADMYFYPDQVAKAAVAANIRVQLASPVLDFPTVWAQDADEYISKATKLHDDYRHSELIHTAFGPH
;
A
#
# COMPACT_ATOMS: atom_id res chain seq x y z
N ASP A 1 -32.08 -3.99 -10.12
CA ASP A 1 -30.94 -3.10 -10.45
C ASP A 1 -30.82 -2.02 -9.39
N TYR A 2 -29.60 -1.73 -8.95
CA TYR A 2 -29.27 -0.72 -7.93
C TYR A 2 -28.30 0.31 -8.49
N SER A 3 -28.36 1.50 -7.92
CA SER A 3 -27.44 2.60 -8.19
C SER A 3 -26.69 3.00 -6.93
N VAL A 4 -25.45 3.41 -7.08
CA VAL A 4 -24.61 3.96 -6.01
C VAL A 4 -24.36 5.43 -6.33
N ALA A 5 -24.76 6.31 -5.44
CA ALA A 5 -24.49 7.74 -5.56
C ALA A 5 -23.25 8.10 -4.74
N ILE A 6 -22.35 8.85 -5.38
CA ILE A 6 -21.08 9.29 -4.79
C ILE A 6 -21.03 10.81 -4.82
N LYS A 7 -20.63 11.42 -3.70
CA LYS A 7 -20.37 12.86 -3.60
C LYS A 7 -18.99 13.07 -2.99
N GLY A 8 -18.09 13.65 -3.79
CA GLY A 8 -16.68 13.74 -3.41
C GLY A 8 -16.07 12.34 -3.22
N ASN A 9 -15.58 12.04 -2.02
CA ASN A 9 -14.95 10.77 -1.67
C ASN A 9 -15.88 9.82 -0.86
N LYS A 10 -17.20 10.06 -0.85
CA LYS A 10 -18.14 9.30 -0.02
C LYS A 10 -19.30 8.75 -0.84
N ILE A 11 -19.68 7.51 -0.51
CA ILE A 11 -20.97 6.94 -0.93
C ILE A 11 -22.05 7.61 -0.08
N VAL A 12 -23.00 8.29 -0.74
CA VAL A 12 -24.08 9.02 -0.07
C VAL A 12 -25.42 8.32 -0.16
N ALA A 13 -25.61 7.43 -1.13
CA ALA A 13 -26.79 6.60 -1.23
C ALA A 13 -26.53 5.30 -2.00
N ILE A 14 -27.28 4.26 -1.65
CA ILE A 14 -27.47 3.03 -2.44
C ILE A 14 -28.98 2.83 -2.53
N CYS A 15 -29.53 2.91 -3.73
CA CYS A 15 -30.98 2.85 -3.96
C CYS A 15 -31.32 2.11 -5.25
N SER A 16 -32.58 1.86 -5.47
CA SER A 16 -33.03 1.30 -6.76
C SER A 16 -32.69 2.24 -7.91
N GLN A 17 -32.53 1.71 -9.10
CA GLN A 17 -32.27 2.54 -10.30
C GLN A 17 -33.40 3.56 -10.55
N ILE A 18 -34.65 3.19 -10.26
CA ILE A 18 -35.80 4.04 -10.43
C ILE A 18 -35.77 5.23 -9.45
N ASP A 19 -35.46 4.95 -8.18
CA ASP A 19 -35.35 5.99 -7.15
C ASP A 19 -34.18 6.92 -7.44
N ALA A 20 -33.04 6.37 -7.89
CA ALA A 20 -31.87 7.16 -8.26
C ALA A 20 -32.21 8.17 -9.38
N GLN A 21 -32.91 7.74 -10.42
CA GLN A 21 -33.31 8.61 -11.55
C GLN A 21 -34.26 9.73 -11.14
N SER A 22 -35.12 9.48 -10.15
CA SER A 22 -36.11 10.45 -9.70
C SER A 22 -35.62 11.40 -8.60
N ALA A 23 -34.71 10.94 -7.73
CA ALA A 23 -34.33 11.66 -6.51
C ALA A 23 -32.90 12.21 -6.52
N ILE A 24 -32.02 11.74 -7.43
CA ILE A 24 -30.59 12.11 -7.43
C ILE A 24 -30.30 12.97 -8.67
N ASN A 25 -29.93 14.23 -8.42
CA ASN A 25 -29.41 15.10 -9.46
C ASN A 25 -27.86 14.93 -9.54
N ALA A 26 -27.41 13.98 -10.38
CA ALA A 26 -25.99 13.72 -10.59
C ALA A 26 -25.45 14.52 -11.78
N THR A 27 -24.22 14.99 -11.67
CA THR A 27 -23.50 15.67 -12.77
C THR A 27 -22.93 14.69 -13.79
N GLU A 28 -22.73 13.44 -13.38
CA GLU A 28 -22.21 12.37 -14.21
C GLU A 28 -22.94 11.06 -13.92
N PHE A 29 -23.25 10.31 -14.96
CA PHE A 29 -23.89 9.00 -14.88
C PHE A 29 -23.03 7.97 -15.60
N LEU A 30 -22.61 6.92 -14.87
CA LEU A 30 -21.96 5.77 -15.43
C LEU A 30 -22.94 4.59 -15.47
N HIS A 31 -23.34 4.16 -16.66
CA HIS A 31 -24.20 2.99 -16.85
C HIS A 31 -23.36 1.74 -17.10
N LEU A 32 -23.44 0.78 -16.18
CA LEU A 32 -22.66 -0.47 -16.20
C LEU A 32 -23.61 -1.69 -16.25
N PRO A 33 -24.19 -2.01 -17.42
CA PRO A 33 -25.07 -3.17 -17.55
C PRO A 33 -24.26 -4.45 -17.35
N ASN A 34 -24.86 -5.43 -16.70
CA ASN A 34 -24.25 -6.73 -16.41
C ASN A 34 -22.97 -6.69 -15.57
N HIS A 35 -22.81 -5.66 -14.72
CA HIS A 35 -21.72 -5.56 -13.78
C HIS A 35 -22.24 -5.69 -12.34
N ALA A 36 -21.37 -6.20 -11.47
CA ALA A 36 -21.55 -6.11 -10.03
C ALA A 36 -20.54 -5.10 -9.46
N LEU A 37 -21.05 -4.15 -8.67
CA LEU A 37 -20.19 -3.25 -7.91
C LEU A 37 -19.86 -3.89 -6.56
N ILE A 38 -18.58 -4.04 -6.28
CA ILE A 38 -18.07 -4.58 -5.01
C ILE A 38 -17.23 -3.50 -4.30
N LEU A 39 -16.99 -3.70 -3.01
CA LEU A 39 -16.00 -2.89 -2.27
C LEU A 39 -14.62 -3.07 -2.88
N GLY A 40 -13.82 -2.00 -2.83
CA GLY A 40 -12.43 -2.08 -3.23
C GLY A 40 -11.66 -3.11 -2.41
N LEU A 41 -10.74 -3.83 -3.04
CA LEU A 41 -9.93 -4.84 -2.37
C LEU A 41 -8.96 -4.19 -1.38
N ILE A 42 -8.66 -4.91 -0.31
CA ILE A 42 -7.66 -4.53 0.67
C ILE A 42 -6.56 -5.59 0.66
N ASN A 43 -5.34 -5.17 0.34
CA ASN A 43 -4.16 -6.01 0.49
C ASN A 43 -3.63 -5.87 1.92
N ALA A 44 -3.95 -6.84 2.78
CA ALA A 44 -3.63 -6.78 4.21
C ALA A 44 -2.20 -7.22 4.56
N HIS A 45 -1.40 -7.67 3.59
CA HIS A 45 -0.01 -8.08 3.79
C HIS A 45 0.81 -7.83 2.54
N GLY A 46 1.92 -7.09 2.67
CA GLY A 46 2.81 -6.83 1.55
C GLY A 46 4.17 -6.29 1.96
N HIS A 47 5.11 -6.47 1.04
CA HIS A 47 6.45 -5.88 1.00
C HIS A 47 6.63 -5.31 -0.40
N CYS A 48 5.92 -4.21 -0.69
CA CYS A 48 5.62 -3.78 -2.05
C CYS A 48 6.88 -3.51 -2.90
N ALA A 49 7.97 -3.00 -2.29
CA ALA A 49 9.23 -2.77 -3.00
C ALA A 49 9.86 -4.06 -3.55
N MET A 50 9.57 -5.22 -2.93
CA MET A 50 10.04 -6.52 -3.38
C MET A 50 9.40 -6.97 -4.71
N ALA A 51 8.45 -6.24 -5.25
CA ALA A 51 7.95 -6.48 -6.61
C ALA A 51 9.08 -6.48 -7.67
N LEU A 52 10.18 -5.75 -7.40
CA LEU A 52 11.38 -5.76 -8.25
C LEU A 52 12.23 -7.03 -8.11
N MET A 53 11.99 -7.83 -7.06
CA MET A 53 12.69 -9.10 -6.80
C MET A 53 11.85 -10.32 -7.18
N ARG A 54 10.74 -10.13 -7.90
CA ARG A 54 9.84 -11.21 -8.29
C ARG A 54 10.54 -12.24 -9.15
N GLY A 55 10.33 -13.53 -8.83
CA GLY A 55 10.91 -14.66 -9.54
C GLY A 55 12.37 -14.97 -9.17
N ILE A 56 12.89 -14.37 -8.10
CA ILE A 56 14.21 -14.68 -7.59
C ILE A 56 14.09 -15.80 -6.55
N ALA A 57 14.79 -16.93 -6.79
CA ALA A 57 14.88 -18.08 -5.89
C ALA A 57 13.51 -18.67 -5.50
N ASP A 58 12.72 -19.05 -6.49
CA ASP A 58 11.48 -19.80 -6.29
C ASP A 58 11.74 -21.22 -5.80
N ASP A 59 10.76 -21.82 -5.13
CA ASP A 59 10.74 -23.24 -4.71
C ASP A 59 11.81 -23.65 -3.69
N VAL A 60 12.24 -22.74 -2.83
CA VAL A 60 13.19 -23.05 -1.73
C VAL A 60 12.53 -22.80 -0.35
N PRO A 61 12.97 -23.48 0.72
CA PRO A 61 12.48 -23.22 2.08
C PRO A 61 12.69 -21.77 2.52
N LEU A 62 11.81 -21.25 3.38
CA LEU A 62 11.82 -19.84 3.79
C LEU A 62 13.18 -19.37 4.31
N THR A 63 13.80 -20.11 5.23
CA THR A 63 15.09 -19.72 5.82
C THR A 63 16.18 -19.65 4.77
N GLN A 64 16.25 -20.65 3.90
CA GLN A 64 17.20 -20.68 2.80
C GLN A 64 16.94 -19.51 1.81
N TRP A 65 15.68 -19.25 1.48
CA TRP A 65 15.30 -18.13 0.64
C TRP A 65 15.75 -16.79 1.21
N LEU A 66 15.56 -16.57 2.51
CA LEU A 66 16.00 -15.36 3.20
C LEU A 66 17.53 -15.23 3.20
N GLU A 67 18.24 -16.25 3.73
CA GLU A 67 19.66 -16.18 4.00
C GLU A 67 20.53 -16.20 2.72
N GLU A 68 20.17 -17.04 1.75
CA GLU A 68 20.98 -17.25 0.55
C GLU A 68 20.59 -16.31 -0.61
N SER A 69 19.39 -15.75 -0.59
CA SER A 69 18.90 -14.97 -1.73
C SER A 69 18.47 -13.55 -1.34
N ILE A 70 17.50 -13.39 -0.43
CA ILE A 70 16.87 -12.09 -0.21
C ILE A 70 17.78 -11.13 0.57
N TRP A 71 18.31 -11.53 1.72
CA TRP A 71 19.16 -10.64 2.51
C TRP A 71 20.42 -10.18 1.78
N PRO A 72 21.14 -11.03 1.01
CA PRO A 72 22.25 -10.58 0.17
C PRO A 72 21.82 -9.57 -0.92
N LEU A 73 20.65 -9.76 -1.51
CA LEU A 73 20.12 -8.83 -2.52
C LEU A 73 19.67 -7.51 -1.89
N GLU A 74 19.01 -7.57 -0.75
CA GLU A 74 18.61 -6.38 0.00
C GLU A 74 19.83 -5.55 0.42
N ALA A 75 20.85 -6.19 0.97
CA ALA A 75 22.09 -5.50 1.35
C ALA A 75 22.78 -4.82 0.15
N LYS A 76 22.63 -5.37 -1.05
CA LYS A 76 23.29 -4.88 -2.26
C LYS A 76 22.51 -3.82 -3.02
N TYR A 77 21.20 -3.96 -3.11
CA TYR A 77 20.37 -3.18 -4.04
C TYR A 77 19.37 -2.25 -3.38
N VAL A 78 18.92 -2.55 -2.15
CA VAL A 78 17.89 -1.74 -1.50
C VAL A 78 18.44 -0.37 -1.14
N SER A 79 17.73 0.63 -1.61
CA SER A 79 18.00 2.05 -1.43
C SER A 79 16.68 2.81 -1.53
N GLU A 80 16.67 4.08 -1.21
CA GLU A 80 15.50 4.94 -1.39
C GLU A 80 14.93 4.83 -2.83
N GLY A 81 15.79 4.91 -3.84
CA GLY A 81 15.39 4.81 -5.24
C GLY A 81 14.83 3.45 -5.62
N PHE A 82 15.43 2.37 -5.10
CA PHE A 82 14.91 1.01 -5.29
C PHE A 82 13.49 0.88 -4.69
N VAL A 83 13.32 1.30 -3.44
CA VAL A 83 12.03 1.20 -2.75
C VAL A 83 10.97 2.04 -3.43
N GLN A 84 11.30 3.26 -3.84
CA GLN A 84 10.37 4.11 -4.57
C GLN A 84 9.94 3.49 -5.90
N ALA A 85 10.88 2.95 -6.68
CA ALA A 85 10.57 2.30 -7.97
C ALA A 85 9.70 1.05 -7.79
N GLY A 86 10.06 0.18 -6.82
CA GLY A 86 9.28 -1.02 -6.52
C GLY A 86 7.89 -0.71 -5.98
N ALA A 87 7.77 0.29 -5.11
CA ALA A 87 6.48 0.76 -4.61
C ALA A 87 5.59 1.29 -5.75
N ASN A 88 6.13 2.09 -6.65
CA ASN A 88 5.39 2.58 -7.81
C ASN A 88 4.87 1.44 -8.69
N LEU A 89 5.69 0.42 -8.96
CA LEU A 89 5.28 -0.75 -9.71
C LEU A 89 4.17 -1.52 -9.01
N ALA A 90 4.35 -1.86 -7.73
CA ALA A 90 3.37 -2.60 -6.95
C ALA A 90 2.04 -1.84 -6.81
N ILE A 91 2.09 -0.53 -6.56
CA ILE A 91 0.90 0.32 -6.47
C ILE A 91 0.16 0.36 -7.81
N ALA A 92 0.85 0.47 -8.94
CA ALA A 92 0.22 0.43 -10.25
C ALA A 92 -0.50 -0.90 -10.50
N GLU A 93 0.10 -2.02 -10.13
CA GLU A 93 -0.53 -3.35 -10.20
C GLU A 93 -1.74 -3.46 -9.26
N MET A 94 -1.63 -2.97 -8.02
CA MET A 94 -2.72 -2.94 -7.04
C MET A 94 -3.91 -2.14 -7.54
N ILE A 95 -3.71 -0.93 -8.06
CA ILE A 95 -4.79 -0.10 -8.61
C ILE A 95 -5.45 -0.81 -9.80
N ARG A 96 -4.69 -1.38 -10.70
CA ARG A 96 -5.22 -2.11 -11.87
C ARG A 96 -6.02 -3.37 -11.48
N SER A 97 -5.73 -3.96 -10.33
CA SER A 97 -6.47 -5.13 -9.80
C SER A 97 -7.62 -4.77 -8.86
N GLY A 98 -7.88 -3.47 -8.63
CA GLY A 98 -9.00 -3.00 -7.79
C GLY A 98 -8.67 -2.89 -6.31
N THR A 99 -7.40 -2.92 -5.92
CA THR A 99 -6.95 -2.66 -4.55
C THR A 99 -7.04 -1.17 -4.26
N THR A 100 -7.68 -0.81 -3.14
CA THR A 100 -7.91 0.58 -2.72
C THR A 100 -7.20 0.95 -1.43
N CYS A 101 -6.66 -0.04 -0.73
CA CYS A 101 -5.87 0.12 0.48
C CYS A 101 -4.90 -1.05 0.61
N PHE A 102 -3.70 -0.81 1.10
CA PHE A 102 -2.75 -1.89 1.36
C PHE A 102 -1.98 -1.69 2.66
N ALA A 103 -1.50 -2.80 3.24
CA ALA A 103 -0.52 -2.81 4.31
C ALA A 103 0.85 -3.13 3.72
N ASP A 104 1.86 -2.41 4.16
CA ASP A 104 3.24 -2.62 3.76
C ASP A 104 4.18 -2.59 4.96
N MET A 105 5.18 -3.43 4.96
CA MET A 105 6.28 -3.43 5.93
C MET A 105 7.59 -3.63 5.17
N TYR A 106 8.38 -2.58 5.08
CA TYR A 106 9.68 -2.65 4.40
C TYR A 106 10.60 -1.51 4.84
N PHE A 107 11.86 -1.54 4.41
CA PHE A 107 12.82 -0.46 4.62
C PHE A 107 12.42 0.79 3.83
N TYR A 108 12.87 1.96 4.27
CA TYR A 108 12.54 3.25 3.66
C TYR A 108 11.03 3.47 3.46
N PRO A 109 10.19 3.29 4.51
CA PRO A 109 8.74 3.42 4.38
C PRO A 109 8.28 4.82 3.94
N ASP A 110 9.10 5.86 4.13
CA ASP A 110 8.86 7.20 3.63
C ASP A 110 8.79 7.25 2.08
N GLN A 111 9.54 6.40 1.39
CA GLN A 111 9.49 6.31 -0.08
C GLN A 111 8.19 5.64 -0.54
N VAL A 112 7.70 4.64 0.21
CA VAL A 112 6.39 4.04 -0.04
C VAL A 112 5.28 5.05 0.23
N ALA A 113 5.38 5.85 1.31
CA ALA A 113 4.45 6.93 1.59
C ALA A 113 4.36 7.94 0.45
N LYS A 114 5.50 8.40 -0.07
CA LYS A 114 5.56 9.33 -1.22
C LYS A 114 4.87 8.74 -2.46
N ALA A 115 5.14 7.47 -2.77
CA ALA A 115 4.52 6.77 -3.89
C ALA A 115 3.00 6.64 -3.70
N ALA A 116 2.54 6.30 -2.50
CA ALA A 116 1.12 6.16 -2.18
C ALA A 116 0.37 7.51 -2.26
N VAL A 117 0.97 8.60 -1.77
CA VAL A 117 0.41 9.96 -1.92
C VAL A 117 0.31 10.35 -3.39
N ALA A 118 1.36 10.13 -4.18
CA ALA A 118 1.37 10.45 -5.61
C ALA A 118 0.31 9.66 -6.39
N ALA A 119 0.06 8.41 -6.01
CA ALA A 119 -0.95 7.54 -6.63
C ALA A 119 -2.36 7.69 -6.02
N ASN A 120 -2.52 8.50 -4.98
CA ASN A 120 -3.78 8.71 -4.26
C ASN A 120 -4.40 7.39 -3.74
N ILE A 121 -3.56 6.48 -3.20
CA ILE A 121 -3.98 5.21 -2.61
C ILE A 121 -3.70 5.19 -1.10
N ARG A 122 -4.56 4.53 -0.33
CA ARG A 122 -4.37 4.39 1.13
C ARG A 122 -3.35 3.31 1.43
N VAL A 123 -2.50 3.58 2.44
CA VAL A 123 -1.54 2.59 2.93
C VAL A 123 -1.40 2.66 4.45
N GLN A 124 -1.25 1.50 5.07
CA GLN A 124 -0.73 1.37 6.43
C GLN A 124 0.73 0.91 6.34
N LEU A 125 1.63 1.75 6.80
CA LEU A 125 3.08 1.49 6.80
C LEU A 125 3.50 1.01 8.18
N ALA A 126 3.91 -0.24 8.29
CA ALA A 126 4.55 -0.78 9.47
C ALA A 126 6.07 -0.60 9.32
N SER A 127 6.64 0.32 10.08
CA SER A 127 8.09 0.51 10.12
C SER A 127 8.74 -0.67 10.85
N PRO A 128 9.68 -1.39 10.24
CA PRO A 128 10.35 -2.51 10.90
C PRO A 128 11.14 -2.02 12.13
N VAL A 129 11.19 -2.83 13.18
CA VAL A 129 12.05 -2.64 14.35
C VAL A 129 12.82 -3.94 14.56
N LEU A 130 14.14 -3.87 14.39
CA LEU A 130 15.05 -5.01 14.45
C LEU A 130 16.16 -4.76 15.49
N ASP A 131 16.73 -5.83 16.02
CA ASP A 131 17.86 -5.78 16.95
C ASP A 131 19.22 -5.82 16.24
N PHE A 132 19.23 -5.72 14.91
CA PHE A 132 20.46 -5.78 14.10
C PHE A 132 20.45 -4.74 12.97
N PRO A 133 21.64 -4.35 12.48
CA PRO A 133 21.75 -3.33 11.45
C PRO A 133 21.23 -3.82 10.09
N THR A 134 20.61 -2.90 9.36
CA THR A 134 20.24 -3.08 7.95
C THR A 134 20.63 -1.85 7.13
N VAL A 135 20.25 -1.84 5.86
CA VAL A 135 20.46 -0.69 4.97
C VAL A 135 19.67 0.56 5.42
N TRP A 136 18.69 0.42 6.34
CA TRP A 136 17.84 1.52 6.77
C TRP A 136 18.18 2.06 8.17
N ALA A 137 18.54 1.20 9.13
CA ALA A 137 18.89 1.61 10.49
C ALA A 137 19.91 0.66 11.12
N GLN A 138 20.63 1.11 12.14
CA GLN A 138 21.75 0.39 12.75
C GLN A 138 21.34 -0.40 14.00
N ASP A 139 20.32 0.07 14.72
CA ASP A 139 19.85 -0.51 15.97
C ASP A 139 18.37 -0.17 16.22
N ALA A 140 17.80 -0.78 17.27
CA ALA A 140 16.39 -0.61 17.62
C ALA A 140 16.01 0.86 17.89
N ASP A 141 16.90 1.63 18.50
CA ASP A 141 16.65 3.05 18.83
C ASP A 141 16.55 3.90 17.55
N GLU A 142 17.42 3.64 16.57
CA GLU A 142 17.37 4.31 15.28
C GLU A 142 16.10 3.91 14.49
N TYR A 143 15.71 2.63 14.50
CA TYR A 143 14.46 2.19 13.89
C TYR A 143 13.25 2.92 14.50
N ILE A 144 13.14 2.97 15.83
CA ILE A 144 12.06 3.64 16.52
C ILE A 144 12.06 5.15 16.24
N SER A 145 13.23 5.77 16.24
CA SER A 145 13.37 7.21 15.93
C SER A 145 12.87 7.53 14.52
N LYS A 146 13.29 6.74 13.52
CA LYS A 146 12.85 6.92 12.13
C LYS A 146 11.35 6.65 11.95
N ALA A 147 10.83 5.62 12.62
CA ALA A 147 9.40 5.31 12.60
C ALA A 147 8.55 6.42 13.23
N THR A 148 9.01 6.97 14.37
CA THR A 148 8.35 8.11 15.04
C THR A 148 8.36 9.35 14.15
N LYS A 149 9.49 9.63 13.51
CA LYS A 149 9.57 10.73 12.54
C LYS A 149 8.57 10.54 11.40
N LEU A 150 8.49 9.35 10.82
CA LEU A 150 7.50 9.05 9.77
C LEU A 150 6.06 9.29 10.26
N HIS A 151 5.76 8.86 11.48
CA HIS A 151 4.45 9.13 12.10
C HIS A 151 4.16 10.63 12.19
N ASP A 152 5.10 11.41 12.68
CA ASP A 152 4.94 12.86 12.83
C ASP A 152 4.77 13.57 11.48
N ASP A 153 5.52 13.14 10.46
CA ASP A 153 5.45 13.69 9.12
C ASP A 153 4.06 13.45 8.46
N TYR A 154 3.40 12.32 8.78
CA TYR A 154 2.14 11.91 8.15
C TYR A 154 0.92 11.85 9.10
N ARG A 155 1.03 12.26 10.37
CA ARG A 155 -0.05 12.15 11.38
C ARG A 155 -1.38 12.79 11.02
N HIS A 156 -1.40 13.70 10.04
CA HIS A 156 -2.62 14.36 9.56
C HIS A 156 -3.02 13.90 8.15
N SER A 157 -2.37 12.87 7.60
CA SER A 157 -2.69 12.33 6.29
C SER A 157 -3.95 11.46 6.35
N GLU A 158 -4.83 11.63 5.39
CA GLU A 158 -5.98 10.73 5.20
C GLU A 158 -5.60 9.45 4.43
N LEU A 159 -4.42 9.41 3.81
CA LEU A 159 -3.95 8.30 2.99
C LEU A 159 -2.94 7.41 3.70
N ILE A 160 -2.12 7.99 4.58
CA ILE A 160 -0.99 7.30 5.21
C ILE A 160 -1.30 7.06 6.67
N HIS A 161 -1.31 5.80 7.08
CA HIS A 161 -1.33 5.38 8.47
C HIS A 161 -0.02 4.67 8.80
N THR A 162 0.50 4.91 9.99
CA THR A 162 1.78 4.35 10.42
C THR A 162 1.60 3.40 11.59
N ALA A 163 2.46 2.40 11.67
CA ALA A 163 2.54 1.44 12.77
C ALA A 163 3.99 1.03 13.01
N PHE A 164 4.29 0.44 14.15
CA PHE A 164 5.51 -0.30 14.37
C PHE A 164 5.33 -1.74 13.90
N GLY A 165 6.36 -2.29 13.26
CA GLY A 165 6.46 -3.69 12.86
C GLY A 165 7.64 -4.39 13.54
N PRO A 166 7.54 -4.75 14.82
CA PRO A 166 8.60 -5.53 15.48
C PRO A 166 8.79 -6.85 14.74
N HIS A 167 10.06 -7.20 14.48
CA HIS A 167 10.35 -8.33 13.59
C HIS A 167 11.51 -9.16 14.10
#